data_03be6d111c37db06234e1965ed87bcd4
#
_entry.id   03be6d111c37db06234e1965ed87bcd4
#
_cell.length_a   1.000
_cell.length_b   1.000
_cell.length_c   1.000
_cell.angle_alpha   90.00
_cell.angle_beta   90.00
_cell.angle_gamma   90.00
#
_symmetry.space_group_name_H-M   'P 1'
#
loop_
_entity.id
_entity.type
_entity.pdbx_description
1 polymer ?
#
loop_
_entity_poly.entity_id
_entity_poly.type
_entity_poly.pdbx_seq_one_letter_code
_entity_poly.pdbx_strand_id
1 'polypeptide(L)'
;MPKFSIFLIFFSMASIGLPGLNGFVGEVLAMIGAAKVNIWYGIVAAFGVLIAAIYMLWMVQRVVFGPLTKDMVKRLNDFTLREVVVLVPLVFWTIFLGVYPQPFFDRIEVSINHYIQLIKSQEPRFAKDEAESPRLTKFLVWNLED
;
A
#
# COMPACT_ATOMS: atom_id res chain seq x y z
N MET A 1 -19.56 -17.65 13.46
CA MET A 1 -19.41 -17.10 12.08
C MET A 1 -18.12 -17.60 11.44
N PRO A 2 -17.98 -18.89 11.09
CA PRO A 2 -16.71 -19.41 10.58
C PRO A 2 -16.33 -18.85 9.21
N LYS A 3 -17.30 -18.65 8.30
CA LYS A 3 -17.02 -18.12 6.96
C LYS A 3 -16.50 -16.68 7.02
N PHE A 4 -17.15 -15.81 7.80
CA PHE A 4 -16.69 -14.45 8.04
C PHE A 4 -15.23 -14.41 8.54
N SER A 5 -14.89 -15.24 9.51
CA SER A 5 -13.56 -15.29 10.11
C SER A 5 -12.49 -15.69 9.08
N ILE A 6 -12.79 -16.66 8.20
CA ILE A 6 -11.86 -17.09 7.13
C ILE A 6 -11.56 -15.93 6.18
N PHE A 7 -12.60 -15.24 5.67
CA PHE A 7 -12.39 -14.10 4.77
C PHE A 7 -11.71 -12.94 5.47
N LEU A 8 -12.07 -12.65 6.73
CA LEU A 8 -11.42 -11.58 7.49
C LEU A 8 -9.93 -11.85 7.69
N ILE A 9 -9.55 -13.07 8.07
CA ILE A 9 -8.15 -13.46 8.22
C ILE A 9 -7.43 -13.35 6.87
N PHE A 10 -8.02 -13.88 5.80
CA PHE A 10 -7.41 -13.84 4.47
C PHE A 10 -7.11 -12.41 4.01
N PHE A 11 -8.12 -11.52 4.06
CA PHE A 11 -7.92 -10.13 3.64
C PHE A 11 -7.03 -9.34 4.59
N SER A 12 -7.04 -9.66 5.88
CA SER A 12 -6.07 -9.08 6.83
C SER A 12 -4.64 -9.48 6.49
N MET A 13 -4.38 -10.74 6.14
CA MET A 13 -3.06 -11.20 5.70
C MET A 13 -2.64 -10.56 4.37
N ALA A 14 -3.59 -10.35 3.44
CA ALA A 14 -3.33 -9.63 2.21
C ALA A 14 -2.97 -8.16 2.46
N SER A 15 -3.60 -7.54 3.46
CA SER A 15 -3.34 -6.15 3.86
C SER A 15 -2.05 -5.95 4.65
N ILE A 16 -1.51 -6.99 5.29
CA ILE A 16 -0.20 -6.97 5.96
C ILE A 16 0.96 -7.13 4.96
N GLY A 17 0.65 -7.44 3.69
CA GLY A 17 1.68 -7.69 2.68
C GLY A 17 2.29 -9.09 2.78
N LEU A 18 1.48 -10.13 3.02
CA LEU A 18 1.98 -11.50 3.01
C LEU A 18 2.50 -11.88 1.62
N PRO A 19 3.71 -12.47 1.49
CA PRO A 19 4.25 -12.93 0.22
C PRO A 19 3.28 -13.84 -0.54
N GLY A 20 3.06 -13.56 -1.82
CA GLY A 20 2.07 -14.25 -2.65
C GLY A 20 0.69 -13.59 -2.72
N LEU A 21 0.48 -12.48 -2.00
CA LEU A 21 -0.73 -11.66 -2.06
C LEU A 21 -0.41 -10.27 -2.64
N ASN A 22 -1.41 -9.63 -3.19
CA ASN A 22 -1.25 -8.36 -3.92
C ASN A 22 -0.62 -7.22 -3.08
N GLY A 23 -0.89 -7.15 -1.78
CA GLY A 23 -0.33 -6.15 -0.87
C GLY A 23 1.19 -6.18 -0.83
N PHE A 24 1.79 -7.37 -0.78
CA PHE A 24 3.24 -7.54 -0.73
C PHE A 24 3.96 -6.88 -1.91
N VAL A 25 3.45 -7.07 -3.12
CA VAL A 25 4.06 -6.54 -4.34
C VAL A 25 4.13 -5.02 -4.30
N GLY A 26 3.04 -4.35 -3.89
CA GLY A 26 2.99 -2.89 -3.79
C GLY A 26 3.90 -2.34 -2.69
N GLU A 27 3.86 -2.93 -1.51
CA GLU A 27 4.65 -2.50 -0.34
C GLU A 27 6.16 -2.64 -0.58
N VAL A 28 6.60 -3.79 -1.11
CA VAL A 28 8.02 -4.03 -1.41
C VAL A 28 8.53 -3.05 -2.46
N LEU A 29 7.76 -2.82 -3.54
CA LEU A 29 8.16 -1.86 -4.57
C LEU A 29 8.24 -0.43 -4.03
N ALA A 30 7.30 -0.04 -3.17
CA ALA A 30 7.32 1.28 -2.52
C ALA A 30 8.53 1.45 -1.60
N MET A 31 8.86 0.41 -0.80
CA MET A 31 10.03 0.42 0.07
C MET A 31 11.34 0.49 -0.72
N ILE A 32 11.46 -0.30 -1.79
CA ILE A 32 12.64 -0.26 -2.67
C ILE A 32 12.77 1.10 -3.35
N GLY A 33 11.66 1.67 -3.81
CA GLY A 33 11.63 3.02 -4.39
C GLY A 33 12.10 4.09 -3.41
N ALA A 34 11.60 4.07 -2.19
CA ALA A 34 12.03 4.98 -1.12
C ALA A 34 13.51 4.80 -0.77
N ALA A 35 14.00 3.56 -0.64
CA ALA A 35 15.39 3.26 -0.33
C ALA A 35 16.36 3.68 -1.44
N LYS A 36 15.93 3.67 -2.70
CA LYS A 36 16.74 4.19 -3.84
C LYS A 36 16.96 5.69 -3.77
N VAL A 37 16.03 6.44 -3.21
CA VAL A 37 16.19 7.89 -3.00
C VAL A 37 17.10 8.14 -1.80
N ASN A 38 16.80 7.51 -0.66
CA ASN A 38 17.60 7.55 0.55
C ASN A 38 17.33 6.32 1.40
N ILE A 39 18.39 5.67 1.86
CA ILE A 39 18.28 4.45 2.68
C ILE A 39 17.44 4.67 3.96
N TRP A 40 17.49 5.87 4.54
CA TRP A 40 16.71 6.21 5.73
C TRP A 40 15.20 6.21 5.47
N TYR A 41 14.77 6.63 4.29
CA TYR A 41 13.35 6.56 3.90
C TYR A 41 12.88 5.12 3.77
N GLY A 42 13.74 4.23 3.24
CA GLY A 42 13.44 2.80 3.20
C GLY A 42 13.29 2.18 4.58
N ILE A 43 14.18 2.54 5.53
CA ILE A 43 14.12 2.07 6.91
C ILE A 43 12.83 2.54 7.60
N VAL A 44 12.47 3.81 7.48
CA VAL A 44 11.23 4.36 8.05
C VAL A 44 10.00 3.71 7.44
N ALA A 45 9.99 3.47 6.12
CA ALA A 45 8.91 2.76 5.44
C ALA A 45 8.77 1.31 5.97
N ALA A 46 9.88 0.59 6.15
CA ALA A 46 9.86 -0.76 6.72
C ALA A 46 9.30 -0.79 8.15
N PHE A 47 9.63 0.20 8.98
CA PHE A 47 9.01 0.35 10.31
C PHE A 47 7.49 0.57 10.21
N GLY A 48 7.03 1.36 9.24
CA GLY A 48 5.61 1.56 9.00
C GLY A 48 4.87 0.26 8.69
N VAL A 49 5.43 -0.58 7.82
CA VAL A 49 4.87 -1.90 7.51
C VAL A 49 4.83 -2.80 8.75
N LEU A 50 5.87 -2.76 9.59
CA LEU A 50 5.93 -3.56 10.81
C LEU A 50 4.85 -3.14 11.82
N ILE A 51 4.63 -1.85 12.01
CA ILE A 51 3.56 -1.31 12.86
C ILE A 51 2.18 -1.70 12.29
N ALA A 52 2.00 -1.61 10.96
CA ALA A 52 0.78 -2.02 10.29
C ALA A 52 0.46 -3.51 10.53
N ALA A 53 1.46 -4.39 10.45
CA ALA A 53 1.32 -5.80 10.78
C ALA A 53 0.88 -6.03 12.24
N ILE A 54 1.48 -5.32 13.18
CA ILE A 54 1.16 -5.46 14.60
C ILE A 54 -0.29 -5.08 14.88
N TYR A 55 -0.76 -3.90 14.44
CA TYR A 55 -2.14 -3.50 14.72
C TYR A 55 -3.16 -4.37 14.01
N MET A 56 -2.85 -4.85 12.80
CA MET A 56 -3.74 -5.70 12.04
C MET A 56 -3.88 -7.09 12.70
N LEU A 57 -2.77 -7.69 13.12
CA LEU A 57 -2.80 -8.96 13.84
C LEU A 57 -3.52 -8.83 15.20
N TRP A 58 -3.34 -7.70 15.88
CA TRP A 58 -4.05 -7.44 17.11
C TRP A 58 -5.57 -7.29 16.89
N MET A 59 -5.96 -6.65 15.79
CA MET A 59 -7.36 -6.57 15.37
C MET A 59 -7.94 -7.96 15.09
N VAL A 60 -7.23 -8.80 14.32
CA VAL A 60 -7.65 -10.18 14.03
C VAL A 60 -7.79 -10.99 15.31
N GLN A 61 -6.83 -10.91 16.23
CA GLN A 61 -6.89 -11.58 17.51
C GLN A 61 -8.13 -11.19 18.31
N ARG A 62 -8.47 -9.91 18.34
CA ARG A 62 -9.65 -9.42 19.09
C ARG A 62 -10.98 -9.81 18.44
N VAL A 63 -11.05 -9.72 17.12
CA VAL A 63 -12.31 -9.93 16.38
C VAL A 63 -12.61 -11.41 16.19
N VAL A 64 -11.59 -12.21 15.84
CA VAL A 64 -11.79 -13.63 15.51
C VAL A 64 -11.64 -14.53 16.74
N PHE A 65 -10.64 -14.26 17.57
CA PHE A 65 -10.29 -15.11 18.72
C PHE A 65 -10.72 -14.50 20.06
N GLY A 66 -11.36 -13.33 20.04
CA GLY A 66 -11.83 -12.67 21.25
C GLY A 66 -13.03 -13.37 21.89
N PRO A 67 -13.24 -13.21 23.22
CA PRO A 67 -14.40 -13.78 23.91
C PRO A 67 -15.71 -13.13 23.44
N LEU A 68 -16.74 -13.91 23.25
CA LEU A 68 -18.09 -13.46 22.91
C LEU A 68 -18.79 -12.86 24.13
N THR A 69 -18.51 -11.60 24.42
CA THR A 69 -19.03 -10.90 25.62
C THR A 69 -20.43 -10.33 25.44
N LYS A 70 -20.88 -10.09 24.21
CA LYS A 70 -22.21 -9.51 23.93
C LYS A 70 -23.15 -10.54 23.33
N ASP A 71 -24.36 -10.66 23.88
CA ASP A 71 -25.37 -11.58 23.37
C ASP A 71 -25.86 -11.25 21.94
N MET A 72 -25.77 -9.99 21.53
CA MET A 72 -26.04 -9.60 20.13
C MET A 72 -25.07 -10.28 19.15
N VAL A 73 -23.80 -10.44 19.48
CA VAL A 73 -22.78 -11.07 18.62
C VAL A 73 -23.04 -12.56 18.45
N LYS A 74 -23.61 -13.22 19.47
CA LYS A 74 -24.00 -14.65 19.40
C LYS A 74 -25.13 -14.91 18.40
N ARG A 75 -25.98 -13.90 18.13
CA ARG A 75 -27.14 -13.99 17.23
C ARG A 75 -26.86 -13.60 15.80
N LEU A 76 -25.65 -13.12 15.49
CA LEU A 76 -25.28 -12.74 14.13
C LEU A 76 -25.18 -13.98 13.24
N ASN A 77 -25.86 -13.92 12.10
CA ASN A 77 -25.78 -14.95 11.07
C ASN A 77 -24.42 -14.91 10.37
N ASP A 78 -23.94 -16.05 9.92
CA ASP A 78 -22.75 -16.13 9.07
C ASP A 78 -23.06 -15.71 7.63
N PHE A 79 -22.04 -15.55 6.82
CA PHE A 79 -22.19 -15.14 5.42
C PHE A 79 -23.17 -16.02 4.65
N THR A 80 -24.06 -15.35 3.94
CA THR A 80 -24.99 -15.96 3.00
C THR A 80 -24.25 -16.41 1.74
N LEU A 81 -24.83 -17.29 0.95
CA LEU A 81 -24.23 -17.77 -0.29
C LEU A 81 -23.92 -16.60 -1.26
N ARG A 82 -24.77 -15.59 -1.30
CA ARG A 82 -24.58 -14.40 -2.14
C ARG A 82 -23.31 -13.63 -1.77
N GLU A 83 -23.07 -13.42 -0.48
CA GLU A 83 -21.88 -12.71 0.02
C GLU A 83 -20.61 -13.50 -0.28
N VAL A 84 -20.64 -14.81 -0.13
CA VAL A 84 -19.51 -15.68 -0.49
C VAL A 84 -19.20 -15.61 -1.98
N VAL A 85 -20.22 -15.64 -2.85
CA VAL A 85 -20.03 -15.55 -4.31
C VAL A 85 -19.39 -14.22 -4.74
N VAL A 86 -19.66 -13.14 -4.01
CA VAL A 86 -19.01 -11.83 -4.26
C VAL A 86 -17.58 -11.80 -3.75
N LEU A 87 -17.28 -12.46 -2.63
CA LEU A 87 -15.93 -12.45 -2.03
C LEU A 87 -14.95 -13.39 -2.73
N VAL A 88 -15.39 -14.50 -3.29
CA VAL A 88 -14.53 -15.49 -3.97
C VAL A 88 -13.76 -14.90 -5.14
N PRO A 89 -14.34 -14.12 -6.08
CA PRO A 89 -13.60 -13.44 -7.12
C PRO A 89 -12.52 -12.49 -6.57
N LEU A 90 -12.79 -11.78 -5.48
CA LEU A 90 -11.82 -10.89 -4.86
C LEU A 90 -10.62 -11.66 -4.29
N VAL A 91 -10.87 -12.80 -3.66
CA VAL A 91 -9.80 -13.71 -3.20
C VAL A 91 -8.95 -14.17 -4.38
N PHE A 92 -9.60 -14.60 -5.47
CA PHE A 92 -8.91 -15.01 -6.69
C PHE A 92 -8.00 -13.90 -7.24
N TRP A 93 -8.52 -12.69 -7.40
CA TRP A 93 -7.75 -11.53 -7.88
C TRP A 93 -6.61 -11.14 -6.95
N THR A 94 -6.82 -11.23 -5.62
CA THR A 94 -5.78 -10.94 -4.62
C THR A 94 -4.60 -11.89 -4.75
N ILE A 95 -4.86 -13.18 -4.95
CA ILE A 95 -3.81 -14.20 -5.16
C ILE A 95 -3.18 -14.04 -6.54
N PHE A 96 -4.00 -13.86 -7.58
CA PHE A 96 -3.52 -13.73 -8.95
C PHE A 96 -2.55 -12.55 -9.11
N LEU A 97 -2.91 -11.39 -8.57
CA LEU A 97 -2.06 -10.19 -8.59
C LEU A 97 -0.80 -10.34 -7.73
N GLY A 98 -0.86 -11.13 -6.67
CA GLY A 98 0.29 -11.38 -5.81
C GLY A 98 1.30 -12.35 -6.40
N VAL A 99 0.82 -13.36 -7.14
CA VAL A 99 1.69 -14.42 -7.74
C VAL A 99 2.16 -14.03 -9.14
N TYR A 100 1.30 -13.39 -9.93
CA TYR A 100 1.59 -13.03 -11.33
C TYR A 100 1.28 -11.56 -11.64
N PRO A 101 2.06 -10.62 -11.09
CA PRO A 101 1.83 -9.18 -11.28
C PRO A 101 2.31 -8.66 -12.65
N GLN A 102 3.15 -9.42 -13.39
CA GLN A 102 3.79 -8.97 -14.63
C GLN A 102 2.82 -8.37 -15.67
N PRO A 103 1.67 -8.97 -16.02
CA PRO A 103 0.79 -8.42 -17.06
C PRO A 103 0.27 -7.02 -16.73
N PHE A 104 0.22 -6.67 -15.45
CA PHE A 104 -0.17 -5.34 -15.01
C PHE A 104 0.98 -4.34 -15.10
N PHE A 105 2.18 -4.76 -14.72
CA PHE A 105 3.37 -3.92 -14.82
C PHE A 105 3.70 -3.58 -16.26
N ASP A 106 3.64 -4.53 -17.18
CA ASP A 106 3.91 -4.30 -18.61
C ASP A 106 2.99 -3.24 -19.21
N ARG A 107 1.73 -3.18 -18.77
CA ARG A 107 0.78 -2.15 -19.21
C ARG A 107 1.02 -0.79 -18.58
N ILE A 108 1.45 -0.75 -17.34
CA ILE A 108 1.71 0.47 -16.59
C ILE A 108 3.05 1.07 -17.00
N GLU A 109 4.04 0.25 -17.32
CA GLU A 109 5.38 0.66 -17.70
C GLU A 109 5.40 1.65 -18.89
N VAL A 110 4.58 1.39 -19.91
CA VAL A 110 4.46 2.27 -21.07
C VAL A 110 4.00 3.67 -20.64
N SER A 111 2.99 3.74 -19.78
CA SER A 111 2.46 5.02 -19.29
C SER A 111 3.45 5.74 -18.38
N ILE A 112 4.14 5.01 -17.50
CA ILE A 112 5.16 5.56 -16.59
C ILE A 112 6.34 6.11 -17.38
N ASN A 113 6.85 5.37 -18.37
CA ASN A 113 7.96 5.81 -19.20
C ASN A 113 7.61 7.07 -19.99
N HIS A 114 6.40 7.16 -20.51
CA HIS A 114 5.92 8.39 -21.16
C HIS A 114 5.91 9.58 -20.18
N TYR A 115 5.42 9.36 -18.95
CA TYR A 115 5.35 10.39 -17.91
C TYR A 115 6.76 10.85 -17.47
N ILE A 116 7.70 9.91 -17.31
CA ILE A 116 9.10 10.22 -16.99
C ILE A 116 9.76 11.05 -18.11
N GLN A 117 9.48 10.73 -19.38
CA GLN A 117 9.99 11.51 -20.51
C GLN A 117 9.42 12.93 -20.52
N LEU A 118 8.14 13.10 -20.20
CA LEU A 118 7.52 14.43 -20.08
C LEU A 118 8.19 15.26 -18.97
N ILE A 119 8.40 14.68 -17.80
CA ILE A 119 9.08 15.36 -16.68
C ILE A 119 10.49 15.76 -17.08
N LYS A 120 11.28 14.85 -17.64
CA LYS A 120 12.66 15.13 -18.10
C LYS A 120 12.72 16.20 -19.20
N SER A 121 11.71 16.27 -20.06
CA SER A 121 11.63 17.32 -21.07
C SER A 121 11.30 18.70 -20.49
N GLN A 122 10.72 18.73 -19.31
CA GLN A 122 10.36 19.98 -18.60
C GLN A 122 11.45 20.46 -17.62
N GLU A 123 12.35 19.57 -17.16
CA GLU A 123 13.48 19.95 -16.26
C GLU A 123 14.26 21.19 -16.72
N PRO A 124 14.67 21.32 -18.01
CA PRO A 124 15.37 22.51 -18.46
C PRO A 124 14.52 23.80 -18.41
N ARG A 125 13.19 23.68 -18.41
CA ARG A 125 12.29 24.85 -18.24
C ARG A 125 12.20 25.27 -16.79
N PHE A 126 12.04 24.33 -15.85
CA PHE A 126 12.03 24.64 -14.42
C PHE A 126 13.36 25.24 -13.94
N ALA A 127 14.50 24.69 -14.39
CA ALA A 127 15.82 25.24 -14.09
C ALA A 127 16.02 26.65 -14.64
N LYS A 128 15.40 26.99 -15.78
CA LYS A 128 15.43 28.31 -16.38
C LYS A 128 14.54 29.30 -15.64
N ASP A 129 13.35 28.86 -15.21
CA ASP A 129 12.42 29.67 -14.44
C ASP A 129 12.97 29.95 -13.02
N GLU A 130 13.67 28.99 -12.40
CA GLU A 130 14.39 29.22 -11.13
C GLU A 130 15.55 30.20 -11.28
N ALA A 131 16.29 30.13 -12.37
CA ALA A 131 17.40 31.08 -12.65
C ALA A 131 16.87 32.50 -12.97
N GLU A 132 15.67 32.62 -13.54
CA GLU A 132 15.06 33.87 -13.92
C GLU A 132 14.21 34.52 -12.83
N SER A 133 13.89 33.79 -11.74
CA SER A 133 13.16 34.31 -10.56
C SER A 133 14.06 34.40 -9.32
N PRO A 134 14.91 35.45 -9.20
CA PRO A 134 15.82 35.60 -8.07
C PRO A 134 15.17 35.89 -6.73
N ARG A 135 13.82 35.92 -6.69
CA ARG A 135 13.06 36.20 -5.45
C ARG A 135 12.88 34.96 -4.54
N LEU A 136 12.84 33.77 -5.09
CA LEU A 136 12.64 32.56 -4.30
C LEU A 136 13.94 32.04 -3.69
N THR A 137 15.06 32.18 -4.39
CA THR A 137 16.38 31.81 -3.86
C THR A 137 16.81 32.72 -2.70
N LYS A 138 16.49 34.01 -2.72
CA LYS A 138 16.76 34.92 -1.60
C LYS A 138 15.93 34.60 -0.35
N PHE A 139 14.69 34.10 -0.53
CA PHE A 139 13.80 33.75 0.60
C PHE A 139 14.26 32.47 1.29
N LEU A 140 14.81 31.50 0.55
CA LEU A 140 15.33 30.25 1.09
C LEU A 140 16.69 30.41 1.78
N VAL A 141 17.56 31.28 1.25
CA VAL A 141 18.88 31.53 1.84
C VAL A 141 18.74 32.35 3.13
N TRP A 142 17.77 33.27 3.22
CA TRP A 142 17.55 34.11 4.42
C TRP A 142 17.07 33.28 5.63
N ASN A 143 16.38 32.16 5.42
CA ASN A 143 15.90 31.26 6.50
C ASN A 143 16.93 30.20 6.95
N LEU A 144 18.14 30.17 6.37
CA LEU A 144 19.19 29.21 6.72
C LEU A 144 20.35 29.85 7.50
N GLU A 145 20.33 31.19 7.68
CA GLU A 145 21.38 31.94 8.42
C GLU A 145 20.95 32.41 9.82
N ASP A 146 19.71 32.13 10.28
CA ASP A 146 19.23 32.31 11.64
C ASP A 146 19.06 30.93 12.33
#